data_a801495966560574fbeedc38895f94c8
#
_entry.id   a801495966560574fbeedc38895f94c8
#
_cell.length_a   1.000
_cell.length_b   1.000
_cell.length_c   1.000
_cell.angle_alpha   90.00
_cell.angle_beta   90.00
_cell.angle_gamma   90.00
#
_symmetry.space_group_name_H-M   'P 1'
#
loop_
_entity.id
_entity.type
_entity.pdbx_description
1 polymer ?
#
loop_
_entity_poly.entity_id
_entity_poly.type
_entity_poly.pdbx_seq_one_letter_code
_entity_poly.pdbx_strand_id
1 'polypeptide(L)'
;FGFGLSYTTFAYANLRLSTDSLSPDEQLTVRIDVTNTGDRTGQEVVQLYVRDVAARVSRPEKELKGFAKVALAPGETKTVTLPIGRRALAFWDDAQHAWVAEAGEFEVRVGSSSADIRARATFRLTETAVFGGPGSVS
;
A
#
# COMPACT_ATOMS: atom_id res chain seq x y z
N PHE A 1 0.53 25.42 -1.46
CA PHE A 1 1.49 25.37 -0.37
C PHE A 1 2.85 24.93 -0.88
N GLY A 2 3.85 24.86 -0.01
CA GLY A 2 5.20 24.52 -0.44
C GLY A 2 6.10 25.72 -0.62
N PHE A 3 5.61 26.88 -0.28
CA PHE A 3 6.39 28.10 -0.40
C PHE A 3 7.52 28.13 0.61
N GLY A 4 8.70 28.46 0.16
CA GLY A 4 9.86 28.57 1.03
C GLY A 4 10.44 27.24 1.45
N LEU A 5 9.89 26.14 0.97
CA LEU A 5 10.39 24.82 1.28
C LEU A 5 11.39 24.35 0.24
N SER A 6 12.28 23.47 0.65
CA SER A 6 13.15 22.80 -0.29
C SER A 6 12.31 21.97 -1.25
N TYR A 7 12.61 22.10 -2.49
CA TYR A 7 11.83 21.53 -3.55
C TYR A 7 12.71 20.60 -4.35
N THR A 8 12.29 19.38 -4.47
CA THR A 8 13.04 18.42 -5.25
C THR A 8 12.07 17.41 -5.85
N THR A 9 12.55 16.61 -6.76
CA THR A 9 11.74 15.60 -7.43
C THR A 9 12.22 14.22 -7.06
N PHE A 10 11.32 13.26 -7.13
CA PHE A 10 11.61 11.86 -6.78
C PHE A 10 11.13 10.95 -7.88
N ALA A 11 11.89 9.89 -8.13
CA ALA A 11 11.53 8.84 -9.06
C ALA A 11 11.27 7.55 -8.27
N TYR A 12 10.26 6.82 -8.69
CA TYR A 12 9.88 5.55 -8.09
C TYR A 12 10.19 4.45 -9.09
N ALA A 13 10.81 3.38 -8.62
CA ALA A 13 11.19 2.28 -9.51
C ALA A 13 11.22 0.96 -8.75
N ASN A 14 11.21 -0.12 -9.50
CA ASN A 14 11.42 -1.48 -8.98
C ASN A 14 10.40 -1.84 -7.88
N LEU A 15 9.15 -1.54 -8.13
CA LEU A 15 8.08 -2.00 -7.24
C LEU A 15 8.05 -3.52 -7.26
N ARG A 16 8.11 -4.12 -6.09
CA ARG A 16 8.12 -5.57 -5.97
C ARG A 16 7.38 -6.02 -4.73
N LEU A 17 6.72 -7.15 -4.85
CA LEU A 17 5.97 -7.75 -3.77
C LEU A 17 6.70 -9.02 -3.35
N SER A 18 6.60 -9.37 -2.07
CA SER A 18 7.25 -10.58 -1.55
C SER A 18 6.64 -11.85 -2.16
N THR A 19 5.38 -11.77 -2.58
CA THR A 19 4.70 -12.87 -3.26
C THR A 19 3.58 -12.30 -4.12
N ASP A 20 3.16 -13.04 -5.13
CA ASP A 20 1.97 -12.69 -5.91
C ASP A 20 0.74 -13.53 -5.51
N SER A 21 0.93 -14.47 -4.60
CA SER A 21 -0.14 -15.32 -4.05
C SER A 21 -0.01 -15.32 -2.55
N LEU A 22 -0.85 -14.53 -1.89
CA LEU A 22 -0.78 -14.31 -0.46
C LEU A 22 -1.80 -15.19 0.25
N SER A 23 -1.35 -15.91 1.27
CA SER A 23 -2.26 -16.60 2.16
C SER A 23 -2.68 -15.67 3.31
N PRO A 24 -3.87 -15.87 3.91
CA PRO A 24 -4.32 -14.99 5.00
C PRO A 24 -3.41 -14.99 6.22
N ASP A 25 -2.62 -16.05 6.40
CA ASP A 25 -1.72 -16.16 7.53
C ASP A 25 -0.40 -15.42 7.30
N GLU A 26 -0.17 -14.97 6.07
CA GLU A 26 1.07 -14.33 5.69
C GLU A 26 0.92 -12.82 5.65
N GLN A 27 2.05 -12.15 5.67
CA GLN A 27 2.09 -10.72 5.48
C GLN A 27 2.81 -10.44 4.17
N LEU A 28 2.18 -9.62 3.34
CA LEU A 28 2.79 -9.19 2.09
C LEU A 28 3.75 -8.04 2.38
N THR A 29 4.93 -8.12 1.83
CA THR A 29 5.90 -7.03 1.92
C THR A 29 5.98 -6.34 0.58
N VAL A 30 5.72 -5.04 0.57
CA VAL A 30 5.82 -4.21 -0.63
C VAL A 30 7.10 -3.40 -0.54
N ARG A 31 7.93 -3.47 -1.59
CA ARG A 31 9.17 -2.71 -1.64
C ARG A 31 9.20 -1.86 -2.90
N ILE A 32 9.68 -0.65 -2.76
CA ILE A 32 9.85 0.25 -3.88
C ILE A 32 11.09 1.09 -3.66
N ASP A 33 11.84 1.34 -4.72
CA ASP A 33 13.02 2.19 -4.65
C ASP A 33 12.62 3.62 -5.00
N VAL A 34 13.03 4.55 -4.15
CA VAL A 34 12.75 5.96 -4.33
C VAL A 34 14.08 6.68 -4.46
N THR A 35 14.23 7.47 -5.51
CA THR A 35 15.45 8.21 -5.80
C THR A 35 15.14 9.71 -5.84
N ASN A 36 15.98 10.49 -5.20
CA ASN A 36 15.92 11.93 -5.32
C ASN A 36 16.59 12.33 -6.64
N THR A 37 15.80 12.78 -7.60
CA THR A 37 16.28 13.15 -8.93
C THR A 37 16.56 14.64 -9.05
N GLY A 38 16.30 15.40 -7.99
CA GLY A 38 16.57 16.84 -7.98
C GLY A 38 17.98 17.16 -7.49
N ASP A 39 18.21 18.42 -7.26
CA ASP A 39 19.51 18.92 -6.83
C ASP A 39 19.54 19.36 -5.37
N ARG A 40 18.52 19.07 -4.62
CA ARG A 40 18.38 19.42 -3.21
C ARG A 40 17.97 18.21 -2.38
N THR A 41 18.42 18.21 -1.14
CA THR A 41 17.94 17.24 -0.18
C THR A 41 16.45 17.49 0.10
N GLY A 42 15.65 16.44 0.13
CA GLY A 42 14.23 16.56 0.41
C GLY A 42 13.67 15.33 1.06
N GLN A 43 12.43 15.47 1.50
CA GLN A 43 11.68 14.35 2.09
C GLN A 43 10.52 14.00 1.18
N GLU A 44 10.27 12.71 1.05
CA GLU A 44 9.12 12.21 0.31
C GLU A 44 8.26 11.38 1.24
N VAL A 45 6.95 11.50 1.09
CA VAL A 45 6.00 10.63 1.77
C VAL A 45 5.51 9.64 0.72
N VAL A 46 5.90 8.38 0.90
CA VAL A 46 5.49 7.30 0.01
C VAL A 46 4.21 6.72 0.56
N GLN A 47 3.15 6.74 -0.23
CA GLN A 47 1.84 6.28 0.18
C GLN A 47 1.47 5.00 -0.54
N LEU A 48 0.88 4.08 0.20
CA LEU A 48 0.47 2.78 -0.30
C LEU A 48 -1.05 2.69 -0.28
N TYR A 49 -1.62 2.41 -1.43
CA TYR A 49 -3.06 2.24 -1.59
C TYR A 49 -3.34 0.83 -2.08
N VAL A 50 -4.45 0.26 -1.63
CA VAL A 50 -4.86 -1.07 -2.03
C VAL A 50 -6.30 -1.00 -2.53
N ARG A 51 -6.55 -1.70 -3.64
CA ARG A 51 -7.87 -1.80 -4.23
C ARG A 51 -8.23 -3.26 -4.40
N ASP A 52 -9.43 -3.63 -3.97
CA ASP A 52 -9.96 -4.97 -4.20
C ASP A 52 -10.61 -5.01 -5.58
N VAL A 53 -9.94 -5.64 -6.52
CA VAL A 53 -10.38 -5.67 -7.92
C VAL A 53 -11.66 -6.47 -8.09
N ALA A 54 -11.84 -7.50 -7.24
CA ALA A 54 -12.95 -8.44 -7.34
C ALA A 54 -14.05 -8.18 -6.31
N ALA A 55 -14.08 -6.99 -5.72
CA ALA A 55 -15.05 -6.68 -4.67
C ALA A 55 -16.49 -6.83 -5.16
N ARG A 56 -17.30 -7.51 -4.36
CA ARG A 56 -18.72 -7.70 -4.66
C ARG A 56 -19.58 -6.53 -4.25
N VAL A 57 -19.11 -5.76 -3.26
CA VAL A 57 -19.86 -4.61 -2.77
C VAL A 57 -19.12 -3.35 -3.15
N SER A 58 -19.88 -2.26 -3.26
CA SER A 58 -19.29 -0.98 -3.58
C SER A 58 -18.41 -0.51 -2.42
N ARG A 59 -17.19 -0.16 -2.72
CA ARG A 59 -16.22 0.33 -1.75
C ARG A 59 -15.38 1.43 -2.38
N PRO A 60 -14.73 2.25 -1.57
CA PRO A 60 -13.81 3.24 -2.12
C PRO A 60 -12.79 2.57 -3.02
N GLU A 61 -12.56 3.17 -4.16
CA GLU A 61 -11.65 2.60 -5.15
C GLU A 61 -10.24 2.49 -4.63
N LYS A 62 -9.83 3.46 -3.84
CA LYS A 62 -8.49 3.50 -3.26
C LYS A 62 -8.58 3.84 -1.78
N GLU A 63 -7.95 3.05 -0.97
CA GLU A 63 -7.81 3.33 0.45
C GLU A 63 -6.35 3.36 0.82
N LEU A 64 -5.97 4.37 1.57
CA LEU A 64 -4.61 4.48 2.10
C LEU A 64 -4.40 3.39 3.14
N LYS A 65 -3.43 2.53 2.91
CA LYS A 65 -3.14 1.41 3.81
C LYS A 65 -1.81 1.55 4.53
N GLY A 66 -0.98 2.47 4.10
CA GLY A 66 0.28 2.72 4.76
C GLY A 66 1.01 3.87 4.13
N PHE A 67 1.99 4.36 4.86
CA PHE A 67 2.86 5.39 4.33
C PHE A 67 4.21 5.31 5.01
N ALA A 68 5.22 5.87 4.36
CA ALA A 68 6.55 5.99 4.94
C ALA A 68 7.16 7.30 4.49
N LYS A 69 7.86 7.94 5.40
CA LYS A 69 8.63 9.13 5.07
C LYS A 69 10.06 8.72 4.81
N VAL A 70 10.65 9.29 3.79
CA VAL A 70 12.04 9.02 3.46
C VAL A 70 12.72 10.33 3.13
N ALA A 71 13.91 10.54 3.71
CA ALA A 71 14.74 11.71 3.43
C ALA A 71 15.88 11.27 2.53
N LEU A 72 16.08 12.00 1.44
CA LEU A 72 17.05 11.64 0.42
C LEU A 72 17.87 12.84 0.03
N ALA A 73 19.18 12.64 -0.04
CA ALA A 73 20.09 13.61 -0.64
C ALA A 73 20.00 13.53 -2.16
N PRO A 74 20.46 14.54 -2.89
CA PRO A 74 20.43 14.49 -4.35
C PRO A 74 21.13 13.24 -4.88
N GLY A 75 20.44 12.50 -5.74
CA GLY A 75 20.96 11.27 -6.33
C GLY A 75 20.89 10.06 -5.43
N GLU A 76 20.43 10.21 -4.21
CA GLU A 76 20.34 9.09 -3.27
C GLU A 76 19.10 8.25 -3.56
N THR A 77 19.24 6.94 -3.43
CA THR A 77 18.15 5.97 -3.57
C THR A 77 18.00 5.19 -2.27
N LYS A 78 16.77 5.05 -1.81
CA LYS A 78 16.46 4.19 -0.67
C LYS A 78 15.32 3.28 -1.03
N THR A 79 15.37 2.07 -0.50
CA THR A 79 14.27 1.11 -0.65
C THR A 79 13.29 1.31 0.50
N VAL A 80 12.05 1.58 0.15
CA VAL A 80 10.96 1.73 1.12
C VAL A 80 10.25 0.39 1.22
N THR A 81 10.04 -0.08 2.44
CA THR A 81 9.38 -1.35 2.72
C THR A 81 8.11 -1.09 3.50
N LEU A 82 6.99 -1.59 2.98
CA LEU A 82 5.68 -1.40 3.58
C LEU A 82 4.99 -2.76 3.70
N PRO A 83 4.57 -3.15 4.92
CA PRO A 83 3.88 -4.43 5.09
C PRO A 83 2.39 -4.29 4.85
N ILE A 84 1.78 -5.34 4.30
CA ILE A 84 0.34 -5.46 4.15
C ILE A 84 -0.09 -6.79 4.76
N GLY A 85 -0.89 -6.73 5.81
CA GLY A 85 -1.48 -7.93 6.38
C GLY A 85 -2.94 -8.07 5.98
N ARG A 86 -3.57 -9.15 6.42
CA ARG A 86 -4.97 -9.39 6.10
C ARG A 86 -5.89 -8.26 6.55
N ARG A 87 -5.55 -7.56 7.62
CA ARG A 87 -6.37 -6.44 8.10
C ARG A 87 -6.43 -5.30 7.08
N ALA A 88 -5.35 -5.08 6.35
CA ALA A 88 -5.32 -4.05 5.31
C ALA A 88 -6.20 -4.39 4.13
N LEU A 89 -6.53 -5.67 3.95
CA LEU A 89 -7.33 -6.17 2.84
C LEU A 89 -8.78 -6.36 3.22
N ALA A 90 -9.12 -6.19 4.51
CA ALA A 90 -10.42 -6.52 5.03
C ALA A 90 -11.37 -5.33 5.04
N PHE A 91 -12.65 -5.64 5.00
CA PHE A 91 -13.71 -4.67 5.22
C PHE A 91 -14.64 -5.22 6.30
N TRP A 92 -15.39 -4.32 6.93
CA TRP A 92 -16.37 -4.72 7.93
C TRP A 92 -17.62 -5.23 7.24
N ASP A 93 -18.06 -6.41 7.61
CA ASP A 93 -19.27 -7.02 7.08
C ASP A 93 -20.33 -7.05 8.18
N ASP A 94 -21.35 -6.22 8.03
CA ASP A 94 -22.43 -6.12 9.02
C ASP A 94 -23.21 -7.42 9.16
N ALA A 95 -23.36 -8.17 8.07
CA ALA A 95 -24.13 -9.40 8.10
C ALA A 95 -23.46 -10.47 8.96
N GLN A 96 -22.14 -10.47 8.97
CA GLN A 96 -21.35 -11.42 9.74
C GLN A 96 -20.82 -10.87 11.04
N HIS A 97 -20.96 -9.56 11.26
CA HIS A 97 -20.37 -8.85 12.39
C HIS A 97 -18.88 -9.15 12.51
N ALA A 98 -18.18 -9.10 11.39
CA ALA A 98 -16.77 -9.48 11.36
C ALA A 98 -16.05 -8.74 10.24
N TRP A 99 -14.73 -8.71 10.34
CA TRP A 99 -13.88 -8.23 9.26
C TRP A 99 -13.67 -9.37 8.27
N VAL A 100 -13.81 -9.06 7.00
CA VAL A 100 -13.70 -10.06 5.93
C VAL A 100 -12.68 -9.57 4.91
N ALA A 101 -11.67 -10.41 4.65
CA ALA A 101 -10.76 -10.21 3.53
C ALA A 101 -11.10 -11.28 2.50
N GLU A 102 -11.75 -10.89 1.41
CA GLU A 102 -12.22 -11.85 0.41
C GLU A 102 -11.10 -12.31 -0.49
N ALA A 103 -11.05 -13.61 -0.75
CA ALA A 103 -10.11 -14.16 -1.71
C ALA A 103 -10.34 -13.53 -3.08
N GLY A 104 -9.26 -13.30 -3.81
CA GLY A 104 -9.33 -12.72 -5.14
C GLY A 104 -8.17 -11.79 -5.40
N GLU A 105 -8.29 -11.04 -6.47
CA GLU A 105 -7.22 -10.16 -6.91
C GLU A 105 -7.28 -8.80 -6.23
N PHE A 106 -6.11 -8.33 -5.82
CA PHE A 106 -5.94 -7.00 -5.25
C PHE A 106 -4.88 -6.25 -6.03
N GLU A 107 -5.04 -4.93 -6.11
CA GLU A 107 -4.06 -4.07 -6.76
C GLU A 107 -3.40 -3.18 -5.70
N VAL A 108 -2.08 -3.14 -5.72
CA VAL A 108 -1.29 -2.24 -4.90
C VAL A 108 -0.92 -1.03 -5.75
N ARG A 109 -1.14 0.15 -5.23
CA ARG A 109 -0.74 1.41 -5.89
C ARG A 109 0.13 2.19 -4.95
N VAL A 110 1.25 2.66 -5.45
CA VAL A 110 2.23 3.42 -4.67
C VAL A 110 2.47 4.75 -5.34
N GLY A 111 2.45 5.80 -4.55
CA GLY A 111 2.69 7.13 -5.07
C GLY A 111 2.90 8.14 -3.97
N SER A 112 2.97 9.41 -4.34
CA SER A 112 3.11 10.51 -3.40
C SER A 112 1.76 10.99 -2.88
N SER A 113 0.68 10.63 -3.57
CA SER A 113 -0.70 10.93 -3.16
C SER A 113 -1.65 10.05 -3.95
N SER A 114 -2.94 10.08 -3.59
CA SER A 114 -3.95 9.32 -4.33
C SER A 114 -4.10 9.80 -5.78
N ALA A 115 -3.71 11.03 -6.06
CA ALA A 115 -3.76 11.60 -7.39
C ALA A 115 -2.45 11.43 -8.16
N ASP A 116 -1.40 10.97 -7.51
CA ASP A 116 -0.08 10.85 -8.10
C ASP A 116 0.46 9.44 -7.89
N ILE A 117 -0.16 8.48 -8.57
CA ILE A 117 0.24 7.08 -8.48
C ILE A 117 1.39 6.85 -9.46
N ARG A 118 2.50 6.33 -8.93
CA ARG A 118 3.74 6.13 -9.67
C ARG A 118 4.00 4.69 -10.05
N ALA A 119 3.44 3.74 -9.30
CA ALA A 119 3.67 2.33 -9.57
C ALA A 119 2.46 1.52 -9.16
N ARG A 120 2.26 0.39 -9.82
CA ARG A 120 1.15 -0.53 -9.56
C ARG A 120 1.63 -1.96 -9.67
N ALA A 121 1.06 -2.83 -8.84
CA ALA A 121 1.29 -4.26 -8.91
C ALA A 121 0.05 -4.98 -8.43
N THR A 122 -0.13 -6.21 -8.85
CA THR A 122 -1.28 -7.00 -8.42
C THR A 122 -0.79 -8.25 -7.68
N PHE A 123 -1.63 -8.71 -6.77
CA PHE A 123 -1.43 -9.99 -6.10
C PHE A 123 -2.79 -10.61 -5.84
N ARG A 124 -2.78 -11.88 -5.47
CA ARG A 124 -4.01 -12.62 -5.18
C ARG A 124 -3.99 -13.08 -3.75
N LEU A 125 -5.10 -12.87 -3.05
CA LEU A 125 -5.34 -13.49 -1.76
C LEU A 125 -5.95 -14.86 -2.03
N THR A 126 -5.30 -15.92 -1.57
CA THR A 126 -5.67 -17.28 -1.96
C THR A 126 -6.91 -17.81 -1.25
N GLU A 127 -7.20 -17.28 -0.06
CA GLU A 127 -8.34 -17.75 0.73
C GLU A 127 -9.01 -16.56 1.41
N THR A 128 -10.32 -16.66 1.59
CA THR A 128 -11.06 -15.65 2.34
C THR A 128 -10.78 -15.81 3.82
N ALA A 129 -10.51 -14.70 4.50
CA ALA A 129 -10.28 -14.66 5.93
C ALA A 129 -11.40 -13.89 6.62
N VAL A 130 -11.91 -14.41 7.73
CA VAL A 130 -12.92 -13.73 8.55
C VAL A 130 -12.35 -13.66 9.96
N PHE A 131 -12.31 -12.45 10.54
CA PHE A 131 -11.67 -12.26 11.83
C PHE A 131 -12.15 -10.98 12.51
N GLY A 132 -11.83 -10.87 13.79
CA GLY A 132 -11.98 -9.62 14.53
C GLY A 132 -13.39 -9.19 14.87
N GLY A 133 -14.36 -10.09 14.80
CA GLY A 133 -15.73 -9.78 15.22
C GLY A 133 -15.84 -9.55 16.72
N PRO A 134 -17.01 -9.10 17.21
CA PRO A 134 -17.21 -8.88 18.64
C PRO A 134 -16.89 -10.15 19.43
N GLY A 135 -16.08 -9.98 20.48
CA GLY A 135 -15.66 -11.11 21.30
C GLY A 135 -14.60 -11.98 20.68
N SER A 136 -14.12 -11.63 19.51
CA SER A 136 -13.11 -12.39 18.80
C SER A 136 -11.72 -11.85 19.06
N VAL A 137 -10.74 -12.73 19.08
CA VAL A 137 -9.33 -12.35 19.18
C VAL A 137 -8.66 -12.76 17.88
N SER A 138 -8.01 -11.80 17.26
CA SER A 138 -7.37 -12.06 15.97
C SER A 138 -5.89 -11.75 15.99
#